data_731979b84f5c0164c53bc176b7c77349
#
_entry.id   731979b84f5c0164c53bc176b7c77349
#
_cell.length_a   1.000
_cell.length_b   1.000
_cell.length_c   1.000
_cell.angle_alpha   90.00
_cell.angle_beta   90.00
_cell.angle_gamma   90.00
#
_symmetry.space_group_name_H-M   'P 1'
#
loop_
_entity.id
_entity.type
_entity.pdbx_description
1 polymer ?
#
loop_
_entity_poly.entity_id
_entity_poly.type
_entity_poly.pdbx_seq_one_letter_code
_entity_poly.pdbx_strand_id
1 'polypeptide(L)'
;MFDALLYRSTNKGSASAGPWTVIWQCRTREAVGDRGTSEEDYLRWLLASVDTEDVVDTDSEGQALFSHICDKAIIIYGRSNKNEKEFYKYLKKFNNKLCVIVHLSDEFCTNPIKSYKHASLVLRNYHRTGMPTHVHSFPLGCTRGKVVPSELRITPPNERQYIWSFAGHVGPSKPHRAEPLEAFASLEPHFRHDTDSFNHSIREALGPREYCEILNDSIFVLCPRGNKSLDCFRNTEAAMYGAIPVVVGSRQELDRTFIEPFDAPFLYAGSWAEARRQVEAVMSDAAALTMMQKRLLDWWAQWPSVVAGHLDRLGKPV
;
A
#
# COMPACT_ATOMS: atom_id res chain seq x y z
N MET A 1 -19.80 -2.13 20.07
CA MET A 1 -20.68 -2.91 19.19
C MET A 1 -20.61 -2.20 17.85
N PHE A 2 -19.61 -2.57 17.02
CA PHE A 2 -19.46 -2.06 15.67
C PHE A 2 -19.98 -3.11 14.72
N ASP A 3 -21.21 -2.90 14.25
CA ASP A 3 -21.77 -3.71 13.18
C ASP A 3 -20.91 -3.50 11.91
N ALA A 4 -20.44 -4.60 11.37
CA ALA A 4 -19.76 -4.64 10.09
C ALA A 4 -20.68 -4.02 9.03
N LEU A 5 -20.37 -2.81 8.62
CA LEU A 5 -20.97 -2.18 7.46
C LEU A 5 -20.55 -2.93 6.20
N LEU A 6 -21.24 -4.02 5.91
CA LEU A 6 -21.39 -4.55 4.58
C LEU A 6 -22.16 -3.52 3.76
N TYR A 7 -21.45 -2.56 3.19
CA TYR A 7 -22.01 -1.64 2.21
C TYR A 7 -22.26 -2.41 0.90
N ARG A 8 -23.37 -3.13 0.84
CA ARG A 8 -24.01 -3.44 -0.44
C ARG A 8 -24.72 -2.17 -0.91
N SER A 9 -24.00 -1.34 -1.67
CA SER A 9 -24.63 -0.26 -2.44
C SER A 9 -25.49 -0.88 -3.53
N THR A 10 -26.79 -1.01 -3.25
CA THR A 10 -27.78 -1.23 -4.29
C THR A 10 -28.16 0.09 -4.94
N ASN A 11 -27.27 0.68 -5.70
CA ASN A 11 -27.64 1.72 -6.66
C ASN A 11 -27.93 1.08 -8.03
N LYS A 12 -29.17 0.65 -8.20
CA LYS A 12 -29.76 0.42 -9.51
C LYS A 12 -30.05 1.78 -10.14
N GLY A 13 -29.15 2.24 -11.01
CA GLY A 13 -29.39 3.47 -11.78
C GLY A 13 -28.24 3.82 -12.71
N SER A 14 -28.09 3.08 -13.78
CA SER A 14 -27.79 3.47 -15.15
C SER A 14 -27.29 2.26 -15.94
N ALA A 15 -27.97 1.96 -17.01
CA ALA A 15 -27.55 0.99 -17.99
C ALA A 15 -26.28 1.50 -18.69
N SER A 16 -25.11 1.07 -18.25
CA SER A 16 -23.91 1.15 -19.09
C SER A 16 -22.83 0.21 -18.58
N ALA A 17 -22.44 -0.65 -19.51
CA ALA A 17 -21.17 -1.35 -19.57
C ALA A 17 -20.90 -2.32 -18.39
N GLY A 18 -20.78 -3.60 -18.72
CA GLY A 18 -20.38 -4.72 -17.89
C GLY A 18 -19.17 -4.47 -16.97
N PRO A 19 -18.72 -5.49 -16.24
CA PRO A 19 -17.67 -5.37 -15.25
C PRO A 19 -16.36 -4.85 -15.87
N TRP A 20 -15.48 -4.32 -15.04
CA TRP A 20 -14.11 -4.05 -15.42
C TRP A 20 -13.34 -5.37 -15.50
N THR A 21 -12.60 -5.59 -16.58
CA THR A 21 -11.69 -6.74 -16.67
C THR A 21 -10.35 -6.37 -16.01
N VAL A 22 -10.03 -7.03 -14.90
CA VAL A 22 -8.72 -6.90 -14.24
C VAL A 22 -7.73 -7.83 -14.94
N ILE A 23 -6.76 -7.24 -15.65
CA ILE A 23 -5.75 -7.98 -16.41
C ILE A 23 -4.45 -8.04 -15.60
N TRP A 24 -4.13 -9.20 -15.08
CA TRP A 24 -2.92 -9.44 -14.32
C TRP A 24 -1.73 -9.69 -15.24
N GLN A 25 -0.93 -8.64 -15.48
CA GLN A 25 0.34 -8.70 -16.25
C GLN A 25 1.56 -8.96 -15.37
N CYS A 26 1.35 -9.50 -14.21
CA CYS A 26 2.38 -9.89 -13.27
C CYS A 26 2.02 -11.26 -12.70
N ARG A 27 2.98 -11.90 -12.05
CA ARG A 27 2.78 -13.21 -11.44
C ARG A 27 1.62 -13.17 -10.45
N THR A 28 0.62 -14.01 -10.68
CA THR A 28 -0.43 -14.26 -9.71
C THR A 28 -0.12 -15.51 -8.90
N ARG A 29 -0.85 -15.67 -7.80
CA ARG A 29 -0.74 -16.83 -6.91
C ARG A 29 -0.97 -18.16 -7.63
N GLU A 30 -1.90 -18.18 -8.58
CA GLU A 30 -2.28 -19.36 -9.34
C GLU A 30 -1.21 -19.75 -10.39
N ALA A 31 -0.59 -18.75 -11.03
CA ALA A 31 0.39 -18.97 -12.09
C ALA A 31 1.74 -19.50 -11.59
N VAL A 32 2.10 -19.22 -10.33
CA VAL A 32 3.43 -19.53 -9.77
C VAL A 32 3.37 -20.16 -8.38
N GLY A 33 2.25 -20.72 -7.98
CA GLY A 33 2.06 -21.26 -6.64
C GLY A 33 2.30 -20.18 -5.57
N ASP A 34 3.17 -20.48 -4.59
CA ASP A 34 3.44 -19.52 -3.50
C ASP A 34 4.21 -18.26 -3.91
N ARG A 35 4.55 -18.06 -5.18
CA ARG A 35 5.33 -16.91 -5.68
C ARG A 35 4.48 -15.84 -6.36
N GLY A 36 3.18 -15.73 -6.05
CA GLY A 36 2.27 -14.72 -6.61
C GLY A 36 2.72 -13.28 -6.35
N THR A 37 1.99 -12.33 -6.91
CA THR A 37 2.18 -10.90 -6.62
C THR A 37 2.08 -10.67 -5.13
N SER A 38 3.09 -10.04 -4.54
CA SER A 38 3.11 -9.79 -3.09
C SER A 38 1.96 -8.92 -2.60
N GLU A 39 1.39 -8.12 -3.48
CA GLU A 39 0.31 -7.17 -3.22
C GLU A 39 -1.08 -7.65 -3.68
N GLU A 40 -1.25 -8.90 -4.11
CA GLU A 40 -2.52 -9.36 -4.70
C GLU A 40 -3.71 -9.22 -3.73
N ASP A 41 -3.58 -9.69 -2.50
CA ASP A 41 -4.64 -9.60 -1.48
C ASP A 41 -5.05 -8.15 -1.23
N TYR A 42 -4.07 -7.25 -1.20
CA TYR A 42 -4.29 -5.82 -1.06
C TYR A 42 -5.03 -5.22 -2.25
N LEU A 43 -4.64 -5.56 -3.48
CA LEU A 43 -5.30 -5.05 -4.68
C LEU A 43 -6.73 -5.56 -4.80
N ARG A 44 -7.01 -6.80 -4.42
CA ARG A 44 -8.36 -7.33 -4.37
C ARG A 44 -9.23 -6.59 -3.35
N TRP A 45 -8.68 -6.27 -2.17
CA TRP A 45 -9.35 -5.43 -1.20
C TRP A 45 -9.57 -4.01 -1.74
N LEU A 46 -8.59 -3.42 -2.40
CA LEU A 46 -8.68 -2.07 -2.98
C LEU A 46 -9.77 -1.96 -4.05
N LEU A 47 -9.98 -3.02 -4.82
CA LEU A 47 -10.98 -3.12 -5.88
C LEU A 47 -12.33 -3.72 -5.41
N ALA A 48 -12.49 -4.06 -4.13
CA ALA A 48 -13.67 -4.77 -3.62
C ALA A 48 -15.01 -4.03 -3.85
N SER A 49 -14.98 -2.71 -4.03
CA SER A 49 -16.16 -1.89 -4.33
C SER A 49 -16.41 -1.72 -5.84
N VAL A 50 -15.61 -2.36 -6.69
CA VAL A 50 -15.69 -2.29 -8.16
C VAL A 50 -16.20 -3.64 -8.68
N ASP A 51 -17.16 -3.60 -9.61
CA ASP A 51 -17.60 -4.82 -10.30
C ASP A 51 -16.51 -5.25 -11.29
N THR A 52 -15.86 -6.39 -11.03
CA THR A 52 -14.68 -6.84 -11.77
C THR A 52 -14.76 -8.33 -12.14
N GLU A 53 -14.12 -8.67 -13.25
CA GLU A 53 -13.74 -10.03 -13.62
C GLU A 53 -12.23 -10.12 -13.84
N ASP A 54 -11.61 -11.24 -13.50
CA ASP A 54 -10.16 -11.43 -13.55
C ASP A 54 -9.70 -12.18 -14.80
N VAL A 55 -8.60 -11.73 -15.40
CA VAL A 55 -7.86 -12.42 -16.45
C VAL A 55 -6.38 -12.45 -16.08
N VAL A 56 -5.79 -13.64 -16.04
CA VAL A 56 -4.35 -13.81 -15.91
C VAL A 56 -3.73 -13.82 -17.31
N ASP A 57 -2.94 -12.80 -17.64
CA ASP A 57 -2.29 -12.63 -18.95
C ASP A 57 -0.76 -12.79 -18.81
N THR A 58 -0.36 -13.95 -18.26
CA THR A 58 1.04 -14.37 -18.09
C THR A 58 1.24 -15.80 -18.60
N ASP A 59 2.48 -16.10 -18.98
CA ASP A 59 2.88 -17.48 -19.29
C ASP A 59 3.06 -18.32 -17.99
N SER A 60 3.42 -19.60 -18.17
CA SER A 60 3.66 -20.53 -17.07
C SER A 60 4.81 -20.12 -16.13
N GLU A 61 5.70 -19.24 -16.60
CA GLU A 61 6.78 -18.66 -15.79
C GLU A 61 6.37 -17.34 -15.12
N GLY A 62 5.12 -16.87 -15.36
CA GLY A 62 4.58 -15.63 -14.85
C GLY A 62 5.13 -14.38 -15.55
N GLN A 63 5.61 -14.51 -16.79
CA GLN A 63 5.97 -13.36 -17.64
C GLN A 63 4.74 -12.83 -18.35
N ALA A 64 4.61 -11.51 -18.45
CA ALA A 64 3.49 -10.86 -19.10
C ALA A 64 3.42 -11.21 -20.60
N LEU A 65 2.26 -11.65 -21.06
CA LEU A 65 2.01 -11.99 -22.46
C LEU A 65 1.55 -10.78 -23.30
N PHE A 66 0.91 -9.77 -22.68
CA PHE A 66 0.36 -8.58 -23.36
C PHE A 66 -0.61 -8.95 -24.49
N SER A 67 -1.45 -9.96 -24.26
CA SER A 67 -2.31 -10.55 -25.27
C SER A 67 -3.79 -10.18 -25.14
N HIS A 68 -4.28 -10.04 -23.90
CA HIS A 68 -5.71 -9.81 -23.65
C HIS A 68 -6.11 -8.36 -23.87
N ILE A 69 -7.18 -8.13 -24.64
CA ILE A 69 -7.74 -6.80 -24.95
C ILE A 69 -9.26 -6.82 -24.75
N CYS A 70 -9.77 -5.85 -24.02
CA CYS A 70 -11.20 -5.65 -23.76
C CYS A 70 -11.54 -4.15 -23.77
N ASP A 71 -12.82 -3.81 -23.64
CA ASP A 71 -13.28 -2.41 -23.75
C ASP A 71 -13.09 -1.62 -22.47
N LYS A 72 -13.05 -2.30 -21.30
CA LYS A 72 -12.82 -1.71 -19.99
C LYS A 72 -11.80 -2.55 -19.24
N ALA A 73 -10.57 -2.09 -19.18
CA ALA A 73 -9.45 -2.81 -18.56
C ALA A 73 -8.85 -2.08 -17.36
N ILE A 74 -8.57 -2.84 -16.30
CA ILE A 74 -7.67 -2.46 -15.22
C ILE A 74 -6.45 -3.35 -15.33
N ILE A 75 -5.32 -2.80 -15.77
CA ILE A 75 -4.10 -3.54 -16.03
C ILE A 75 -3.20 -3.45 -14.80
N ILE A 76 -2.97 -4.58 -14.12
CA ILE A 76 -2.03 -4.67 -13.01
C ILE A 76 -0.62 -4.89 -13.58
N TYR A 77 0.20 -3.86 -13.46
CA TYR A 77 1.56 -3.83 -14.00
C TYR A 77 2.59 -3.71 -12.88
N GLY A 78 3.40 -4.72 -12.70
CA GLY A 78 4.37 -4.81 -11.62
C GLY A 78 5.82 -4.58 -12.06
N ARG A 79 6.69 -4.38 -11.08
CA ARG A 79 8.15 -4.16 -11.23
C ARG A 79 8.88 -5.24 -12.03
N SER A 80 8.37 -6.47 -12.03
CA SER A 80 9.02 -7.60 -12.72
C SER A 80 8.92 -7.55 -14.24
N ASN A 81 8.08 -6.67 -14.78
CA ASN A 81 7.89 -6.54 -16.21
C ASN A 81 9.02 -5.72 -16.84
N LYS A 82 10.04 -6.42 -17.35
CA LYS A 82 11.23 -5.79 -17.95
C LYS A 82 11.01 -5.30 -19.38
N ASN A 83 9.85 -5.58 -19.99
CA ASN A 83 9.63 -5.33 -21.41
C ASN A 83 8.75 -4.09 -21.66
N GLU A 84 9.27 -2.90 -21.34
CA GLU A 84 8.56 -1.63 -21.52
C GLU A 84 8.14 -1.34 -22.96
N LYS A 85 8.94 -1.79 -23.96
CA LYS A 85 8.59 -1.59 -25.38
C LYS A 85 7.34 -2.38 -25.75
N GLU A 86 7.22 -3.62 -25.28
CA GLU A 86 6.05 -4.44 -25.54
C GLU A 86 4.84 -3.93 -24.77
N PHE A 87 5.00 -3.53 -23.52
CA PHE A 87 3.93 -2.88 -22.74
C PHE A 87 3.42 -1.61 -23.44
N TYR A 88 4.32 -0.76 -23.93
CA TYR A 88 3.93 0.43 -24.67
C TYR A 88 3.15 0.10 -25.96
N LYS A 89 3.58 -0.92 -26.72
CA LYS A 89 2.86 -1.40 -27.91
C LYS A 89 1.48 -1.97 -27.54
N TYR A 90 1.42 -2.70 -26.43
CA TYR A 90 0.19 -3.28 -25.92
C TYR A 90 -0.83 -2.19 -25.56
N LEU A 91 -0.44 -1.17 -24.82
CA LEU A 91 -1.33 -0.08 -24.44
C LEU A 91 -1.92 0.68 -25.63
N LYS A 92 -1.20 0.78 -26.74
CA LYS A 92 -1.73 1.37 -27.97
C LYS A 92 -2.94 0.63 -28.54
N LYS A 93 -3.08 -0.67 -28.24
CA LYS A 93 -4.22 -1.49 -28.69
C LYS A 93 -5.53 -1.12 -27.99
N PHE A 94 -5.44 -0.38 -26.85
CA PHE A 94 -6.59 0.17 -26.13
C PHE A 94 -7.08 1.52 -26.66
N ASN A 95 -6.61 1.93 -27.82
CA ASN A 95 -7.07 3.17 -28.45
C ASN A 95 -8.61 3.18 -28.54
N ASN A 96 -9.26 4.23 -28.02
CA ASN A 96 -10.72 4.36 -27.89
C ASN A 96 -11.40 3.39 -26.91
N LYS A 97 -10.65 2.77 -25.99
CA LYS A 97 -11.13 1.91 -24.92
C LYS A 97 -10.79 2.51 -23.56
N LEU A 98 -11.53 2.15 -22.52
CA LEU A 98 -11.18 2.53 -21.15
C LEU A 98 -10.04 1.65 -20.65
N CYS A 99 -8.89 2.26 -20.44
CA CYS A 99 -7.69 1.59 -19.95
C CYS A 99 -7.19 2.28 -18.70
N VAL A 100 -7.18 1.55 -17.60
CA VAL A 100 -6.59 1.96 -16.32
C VAL A 100 -5.33 1.14 -16.07
N ILE A 101 -4.25 1.79 -15.65
CA ILE A 101 -3.02 1.11 -15.24
C ILE A 101 -2.90 1.21 -13.73
N VAL A 102 -2.71 0.08 -13.07
CA VAL A 102 -2.24 0.01 -11.67
C VAL A 102 -0.76 -0.33 -11.71
N HIS A 103 0.09 0.67 -11.48
CA HIS A 103 1.54 0.53 -11.58
C HIS A 103 2.16 0.37 -10.20
N LEU A 104 2.71 -0.82 -9.93
CA LEU A 104 3.25 -1.22 -8.63
C LEU A 104 4.77 -1.07 -8.54
N SER A 105 5.25 -0.76 -7.35
CA SER A 105 6.63 -1.02 -6.89
C SER A 105 7.78 -0.36 -7.68
N ASP A 106 7.58 0.81 -8.29
CA ASP A 106 8.65 1.60 -8.93
C ASP A 106 9.31 2.59 -7.94
N GLU A 107 9.86 2.09 -6.83
CA GLU A 107 10.47 2.90 -5.76
C GLU A 107 11.57 3.84 -6.26
N PHE A 108 12.34 3.40 -7.26
CA PHE A 108 13.44 4.18 -7.83
C PHE A 108 12.99 5.16 -8.92
N CYS A 109 11.70 5.15 -9.27
CA CYS A 109 11.13 5.96 -10.35
C CYS A 109 11.92 5.82 -11.67
N THR A 110 12.34 4.59 -11.99
CA THR A 110 13.13 4.27 -13.18
C THR A 110 12.27 3.90 -14.37
N ASN A 111 11.01 3.50 -14.14
CA ASN A 111 10.13 3.11 -15.23
C ASN A 111 9.67 4.36 -16.01
N PRO A 112 9.76 4.33 -17.35
CA PRO A 112 9.29 5.43 -18.17
C PRO A 112 7.80 5.66 -18.04
N ILE A 113 7.41 6.91 -17.84
CA ILE A 113 5.99 7.33 -17.79
C ILE A 113 5.39 7.62 -19.16
N LYS A 114 6.15 7.44 -20.25
CA LYS A 114 5.70 7.70 -21.62
C LYS A 114 4.49 6.87 -22.04
N SER A 115 4.35 5.67 -21.48
CA SER A 115 3.22 4.77 -21.72
C SER A 115 1.91 5.28 -21.14
N TYR A 116 1.96 6.12 -20.10
CA TYR A 116 0.78 6.63 -19.40
C TYR A 116 -0.17 7.43 -20.29
N LYS A 117 0.33 8.06 -21.36
CA LYS A 117 -0.50 8.79 -22.33
C LYS A 117 -1.53 7.93 -23.07
N HIS A 118 -1.43 6.61 -22.99
CA HIS A 118 -2.38 5.67 -23.59
C HIS A 118 -3.39 5.11 -22.58
N ALA A 119 -3.29 5.52 -21.32
CA ALA A 119 -4.22 5.14 -20.28
C ALA A 119 -5.22 6.29 -20.01
N SER A 120 -6.45 5.92 -19.70
CA SER A 120 -7.48 6.86 -19.24
C SER A 120 -7.20 7.34 -17.81
N LEU A 121 -6.58 6.46 -17.01
CA LEU A 121 -6.20 6.69 -15.61
C LEU A 121 -4.98 5.85 -15.29
N VAL A 122 -4.11 6.38 -14.44
CA VAL A 122 -3.01 5.61 -13.84
C VAL A 122 -3.07 5.75 -12.34
N LEU A 123 -3.15 4.64 -11.64
CA LEU A 123 -2.94 4.52 -10.21
C LEU A 123 -1.53 3.99 -9.99
N ARG A 124 -0.70 4.71 -9.24
CA ARG A 124 0.67 4.23 -9.00
C ARG A 124 1.14 4.44 -7.56
N ASN A 125 2.01 3.54 -7.12
CA ASN A 125 2.81 3.76 -5.92
C ASN A 125 3.96 4.75 -6.22
N TYR A 126 4.55 5.33 -5.16
CA TYR A 126 5.73 6.21 -5.26
C TYR A 126 5.53 7.40 -6.18
N HIS A 127 4.75 8.35 -5.70
CA HIS A 127 4.50 9.61 -6.40
C HIS A 127 5.81 10.38 -6.68
N ARG A 128 5.86 11.11 -7.79
CA ARG A 128 6.92 12.05 -8.13
C ARG A 128 6.35 13.30 -8.81
N THR A 129 7.03 14.41 -8.67
CA THR A 129 6.68 15.66 -9.36
C THR A 129 6.68 15.51 -10.88
N GLY A 130 5.79 16.26 -11.56
CA GLY A 130 5.73 16.31 -13.02
C GLY A 130 5.02 15.13 -13.67
N MET A 131 4.24 14.38 -12.91
CA MET A 131 3.34 13.38 -13.48
C MET A 131 2.14 14.04 -14.17
N PRO A 132 1.61 13.42 -15.26
CA PRO A 132 0.37 13.86 -15.88
C PRO A 132 -0.79 13.91 -14.91
N THR A 133 -1.79 14.78 -15.14
CA THR A 133 -2.94 14.99 -14.25
C THR A 133 -3.84 13.77 -14.07
N HIS A 134 -3.82 12.81 -14.99
CA HIS A 134 -4.55 11.54 -14.88
C HIS A 134 -3.79 10.45 -14.14
N VAL A 135 -2.63 10.78 -13.53
CA VAL A 135 -1.85 9.88 -12.68
C VAL A 135 -2.12 10.22 -11.23
N HIS A 136 -2.69 9.28 -10.50
CA HIS A 136 -3.00 9.41 -9.09
C HIS A 136 -2.17 8.42 -8.27
N SER A 137 -1.72 8.87 -7.12
CA SER A 137 -1.05 8.02 -6.15
C SER A 137 -2.05 7.24 -5.32
N PHE A 138 -1.67 6.06 -4.90
CA PHE A 138 -2.37 5.27 -3.90
C PHE A 138 -1.34 4.62 -2.95
N PRO A 139 -1.73 4.26 -1.72
CA PRO A 139 -0.82 3.68 -0.74
C PRO A 139 -0.12 2.43 -1.27
N LEU A 140 1.09 2.19 -0.78
CA LEU A 140 1.87 1.03 -1.20
C LEU A 140 1.18 -0.30 -0.88
N GLY A 141 0.33 -0.31 0.15
CA GLY A 141 -0.42 -1.48 0.55
C GLY A 141 0.36 -2.40 1.48
N CYS A 142 0.06 -3.67 1.40
CA CYS A 142 0.70 -4.69 2.22
C CYS A 142 1.17 -5.86 1.38
N THR A 143 2.12 -6.58 1.93
CA THR A 143 2.55 -7.85 1.35
C THR A 143 1.58 -8.98 1.72
N ARG A 144 1.64 -10.07 0.95
CA ARG A 144 0.75 -11.22 1.04
C ARG A 144 0.51 -11.73 2.47
N GLY A 145 -0.75 -12.09 2.73
CA GLY A 145 -1.16 -12.68 4.02
C GLY A 145 -1.24 -11.67 5.17
N LYS A 146 -1.20 -10.37 4.88
CA LYS A 146 -1.21 -9.31 5.88
C LYS A 146 -2.46 -8.43 5.84
N VAL A 147 -3.38 -8.67 4.93
CA VAL A 147 -4.69 -7.98 4.92
C VAL A 147 -5.44 -8.33 6.21
N VAL A 148 -6.01 -7.30 6.84
CA VAL A 148 -6.76 -7.47 8.09
C VAL A 148 -7.95 -8.39 7.86
N PRO A 149 -8.06 -9.52 8.58
CA PRO A 149 -9.26 -10.35 8.54
C PRO A 149 -10.48 -9.57 9.00
N SER A 150 -11.62 -9.79 8.36
CA SER A 150 -12.88 -9.09 8.68
C SER A 150 -13.36 -9.28 10.11
N GLU A 151 -13.03 -10.43 10.71
CA GLU A 151 -13.36 -10.81 12.09
C GLU A 151 -12.35 -10.29 13.13
N LEU A 152 -11.24 -9.71 12.71
CA LEU A 152 -10.24 -9.23 13.65
C LEU A 152 -10.69 -7.97 14.37
N ARG A 153 -10.72 -8.02 15.69
CA ARG A 153 -10.87 -6.83 16.53
C ARG A 153 -9.58 -6.05 16.54
N ILE A 154 -9.62 -4.80 16.09
CA ILE A 154 -8.49 -3.87 16.27
C ILE A 154 -8.38 -3.49 17.74
N THR A 155 -7.22 -3.72 18.31
CA THR A 155 -6.94 -3.41 19.73
C THR A 155 -6.89 -1.89 19.95
N PRO A 156 -7.68 -1.33 20.92
CA PRO A 156 -7.58 0.07 21.29
C PRO A 156 -6.20 0.42 21.84
N PRO A 157 -5.72 1.68 21.73
CA PRO A 157 -4.36 2.03 22.14
C PRO A 157 -4.02 1.71 23.60
N ASN A 158 -4.99 1.85 24.49
CA ASN A 158 -4.82 1.60 25.94
C ASN A 158 -4.78 0.10 26.31
N GLU A 159 -5.11 -0.79 25.39
CA GLU A 159 -5.07 -2.25 25.57
C GLU A 159 -3.84 -2.87 24.89
N ARG A 160 -3.07 -2.09 24.11
CA ARG A 160 -1.92 -2.58 23.35
C ARG A 160 -0.72 -2.84 24.26
N GLN A 161 -0.03 -3.95 24.01
CA GLN A 161 1.09 -4.41 24.82
C GLN A 161 2.34 -3.54 24.62
N TYR A 162 2.60 -3.07 23.39
CA TYR A 162 3.85 -2.39 23.05
C TYR A 162 3.62 -0.90 22.78
N ILE A 163 4.44 -0.05 23.36
CA ILE A 163 4.47 1.38 23.02
C ILE A 163 4.91 1.53 21.55
N TRP A 164 5.97 0.82 21.18
CA TRP A 164 6.40 0.80 19.79
C TRP A 164 6.89 -0.58 19.35
N SER A 165 6.85 -0.81 18.04
CA SER A 165 7.46 -1.98 17.45
C SER A 165 8.25 -1.68 16.19
N PHE A 166 9.17 -2.58 15.89
CA PHE A 166 9.89 -2.66 14.64
C PHE A 166 10.19 -4.12 14.29
N ALA A 167 9.86 -4.52 13.06
CA ALA A 167 10.32 -5.79 12.50
C ALA A 167 10.85 -5.54 11.09
N GLY A 168 12.06 -6.01 10.81
CA GLY A 168 12.64 -5.89 9.48
C GLY A 168 14.16 -5.95 9.42
N HIS A 169 14.65 -5.83 8.19
CA HIS A 169 16.07 -5.86 7.92
C HIS A 169 16.83 -4.67 8.50
N VAL A 170 17.83 -4.95 9.32
CA VAL A 170 18.80 -4.00 9.88
C VAL A 170 20.19 -4.54 9.60
N GLY A 171 20.99 -3.82 8.84
CA GLY A 171 22.34 -4.29 8.51
C GLY A 171 23.11 -3.25 7.69
N PRO A 172 24.32 -3.59 7.24
CA PRO A 172 25.20 -2.67 6.53
C PRO A 172 24.60 -2.03 5.28
N SER A 173 23.65 -2.73 4.63
CA SER A 173 22.91 -2.19 3.49
C SER A 173 21.78 -1.22 3.86
N LYS A 174 21.46 -1.10 5.16
CA LYS A 174 20.39 -0.25 5.72
C LYS A 174 20.85 0.48 6.99
N PRO A 175 21.98 1.20 6.95
CA PRO A 175 22.57 1.83 8.16
C PRO A 175 21.62 2.86 8.81
N HIS A 176 20.77 3.50 8.02
CA HIS A 176 19.75 4.47 8.48
C HIS A 176 18.66 3.86 9.38
N ARG A 177 18.60 2.53 9.52
CA ARG A 177 17.63 1.85 10.38
C ARG A 177 18.13 1.60 11.81
N ALA A 178 19.41 1.82 12.08
CA ALA A 178 19.95 1.76 13.43
C ALA A 178 19.49 2.96 14.27
N GLU A 179 19.53 4.17 13.72
CA GLU A 179 19.17 5.41 14.42
C GLU A 179 17.78 5.39 15.11
N PRO A 180 16.67 5.00 14.45
CA PRO A 180 15.37 4.88 15.10
C PRO A 180 15.39 3.90 16.27
N LEU A 181 16.06 2.76 16.12
CA LEU A 181 16.12 1.73 17.15
C LEU A 181 16.90 2.20 18.38
N GLU A 182 17.99 2.91 18.18
CA GLU A 182 18.77 3.53 19.26
C GLU A 182 17.97 4.65 19.96
N ALA A 183 17.33 5.53 19.17
CA ALA A 183 16.53 6.63 19.69
C ALA A 183 15.37 6.16 20.58
N PHE A 184 14.77 5.01 20.29
CA PHE A 184 13.61 4.48 20.99
C PHE A 184 13.94 3.37 22.00
N ALA A 185 15.19 2.91 22.10
CA ALA A 185 15.59 1.74 22.87
C ALA A 185 15.19 1.77 24.36
N SER A 186 15.15 2.94 24.98
CA SER A 186 14.78 3.08 26.40
C SER A 186 13.29 3.33 26.64
N LEU A 187 12.46 3.32 25.59
CA LEU A 187 11.01 3.48 25.72
C LEU A 187 10.35 2.09 25.74
N GLU A 188 9.99 1.66 26.96
CA GLU A 188 9.46 0.32 27.26
C GLU A 188 7.97 0.36 27.66
N PRO A 189 7.18 -0.71 27.36
CA PRO A 189 7.58 -1.94 26.67
C PRO A 189 7.60 -1.78 25.14
N HIS A 190 8.48 -2.52 24.46
CA HIS A 190 8.53 -2.50 23.01
C HIS A 190 8.77 -3.90 22.40
N PHE A 191 8.50 -4.05 21.10
CA PHE A 191 8.85 -5.22 20.34
C PHE A 191 9.87 -4.86 19.25
N ARG A 192 10.98 -5.59 19.21
CA ARG A 192 12.00 -5.43 18.18
C ARG A 192 12.41 -6.79 17.63
N HIS A 193 12.37 -6.91 16.29
CA HIS A 193 12.82 -8.10 15.58
C HIS A 193 13.66 -7.70 14.36
N ASP A 194 14.96 -7.87 14.47
CA ASP A 194 15.92 -7.53 13.41
C ASP A 194 16.20 -8.76 12.55
N THR A 195 16.31 -8.56 11.24
CA THR A 195 16.75 -9.57 10.29
C THR A 195 17.97 -9.08 9.51
N ASP A 196 18.90 -10.00 9.15
CA ASP A 196 20.14 -9.63 8.48
C ASP A 196 20.00 -9.44 6.97
N SER A 197 18.92 -9.91 6.38
CA SER A 197 18.68 -9.81 4.95
C SER A 197 17.22 -9.59 4.61
N PHE A 198 16.98 -9.03 3.43
CA PHE A 198 15.64 -8.93 2.85
C PHE A 198 15.20 -10.25 2.20
N ASN A 199 16.15 -11.07 1.80
CA ASN A 199 15.89 -12.43 1.32
C ASN A 199 15.66 -13.32 2.55
N HIS A 200 14.42 -13.45 2.92
CA HIS A 200 13.94 -14.31 3.98
C HIS A 200 14.55 -15.71 3.86
N SER A 201 15.60 -15.98 4.59
CA SER A 201 15.76 -17.33 5.10
C SER A 201 14.55 -17.53 6.00
N ILE A 202 13.66 -18.41 5.61
CA ILE A 202 12.37 -18.72 6.24
C ILE A 202 12.47 -18.93 7.78
N ARG A 203 13.67 -19.09 8.30
CA ARG A 203 13.96 -19.34 9.72
C ARG A 203 14.03 -18.11 10.62
N GLU A 204 14.27 -16.92 10.07
CA GLU A 204 14.49 -15.69 10.86
C GLU A 204 13.37 -14.67 10.71
N ALA A 205 12.55 -14.75 9.68
CA ALA A 205 11.45 -13.82 9.48
C ALA A 205 10.21 -14.24 10.28
N LEU A 206 9.54 -13.28 10.88
CA LEU A 206 8.22 -13.49 11.49
C LEU A 206 7.25 -14.00 10.43
N GLY A 207 6.41 -14.97 10.81
CA GLY A 207 5.29 -15.38 9.99
C GLY A 207 4.32 -14.21 9.77
N PRO A 208 3.56 -14.17 8.65
CA PRO A 208 2.61 -13.09 8.39
C PRO A 208 1.63 -12.88 9.55
N ARG A 209 1.10 -13.96 10.12
CA ARG A 209 0.15 -13.88 11.24
C ARG A 209 0.79 -13.26 12.49
N GLU A 210 1.95 -13.74 12.91
CA GLU A 210 2.67 -13.24 14.07
C GLU A 210 3.03 -11.75 13.90
N TYR A 211 3.48 -11.36 12.70
CA TYR A 211 3.75 -9.97 12.39
C TYR A 211 2.49 -9.09 12.52
N CYS A 212 1.35 -9.57 12.03
CA CYS A 212 0.08 -8.86 12.14
C CYS A 212 -0.41 -8.73 13.59
N GLU A 213 -0.23 -9.77 14.41
CA GLU A 213 -0.52 -9.75 15.84
C GLU A 213 0.32 -8.67 16.55
N ILE A 214 1.62 -8.58 16.24
CA ILE A 214 2.50 -7.54 16.77
C ILE A 214 2.04 -6.14 16.35
N LEU A 215 1.63 -5.94 15.10
CA LEU A 215 1.08 -4.65 14.65
C LEU A 215 -0.20 -4.29 15.42
N ASN A 216 -1.09 -5.25 15.66
CA ASN A 216 -2.33 -5.03 16.42
C ASN A 216 -2.08 -4.75 17.91
N ASP A 217 -0.93 -5.18 18.44
CA ASP A 217 -0.53 -4.98 19.84
C ASP A 217 0.44 -3.81 20.03
N SER A 218 0.78 -3.06 18.97
CA SER A 218 1.69 -1.92 19.03
C SER A 218 0.94 -0.59 18.88
N ILE A 219 1.22 0.40 19.74
CA ILE A 219 0.66 1.74 19.62
C ILE A 219 1.29 2.46 18.44
N PHE A 220 2.62 2.45 18.36
CA PHE A 220 3.40 3.05 17.28
C PHE A 220 4.23 2.00 16.56
N VAL A 221 4.50 2.25 15.27
CA VAL A 221 5.42 1.43 14.48
C VAL A 221 6.51 2.32 13.89
N LEU A 222 7.76 2.00 14.17
CA LEU A 222 8.88 2.75 13.57
C LEU A 222 9.01 2.41 12.10
N CYS A 223 8.84 3.42 11.24
CA CYS A 223 8.82 3.29 9.80
C CYS A 223 10.00 4.02 9.14
N PRO A 224 11.24 3.60 9.36
CA PRO A 224 12.36 4.14 8.60
C PRO A 224 12.21 3.83 7.12
N ARG A 225 12.78 4.70 6.28
CA ARG A 225 12.66 4.61 4.82
C ARG A 225 12.96 3.22 4.25
N GLY A 226 12.39 2.95 3.09
CA GLY A 226 12.66 1.76 2.27
C GLY A 226 14.10 1.76 1.74
N ASN A 227 14.29 1.49 0.45
CA ASN A 227 15.59 1.66 -0.19
C ASN A 227 15.87 3.14 -0.48
N LYS A 228 14.88 3.86 -0.97
CA LYS A 228 14.97 5.27 -1.35
C LYS A 228 13.81 6.09 -0.79
N SER A 229 12.60 5.59 -0.89
CA SER A 229 11.39 6.30 -0.50
C SER A 229 11.14 6.23 1.00
N LEU A 230 10.50 7.26 1.56
CA LEU A 230 9.89 7.20 2.90
C LEU A 230 8.66 6.29 2.91
N ASP A 231 7.97 6.16 1.77
CA ASP A 231 6.88 5.22 1.63
C ASP A 231 7.43 3.78 1.58
N CYS A 232 6.98 2.95 2.48
CA CYS A 232 7.33 1.54 2.57
C CYS A 232 6.13 0.74 3.06
N PHE A 233 6.08 -0.54 2.78
CA PHE A 233 4.96 -1.42 3.19
C PHE A 233 4.60 -1.27 4.67
N ARG A 234 5.59 -1.09 5.54
CA ARG A 234 5.37 -0.97 6.99
C ARG A 234 4.44 0.19 7.36
N ASN A 235 4.49 1.31 6.62
CA ASN A 235 3.59 2.44 6.87
C ASN A 235 2.13 2.02 6.73
N THR A 236 1.82 1.35 5.63
CA THR A 236 0.47 0.91 5.32
C THR A 236 0.07 -0.31 6.16
N GLU A 237 0.99 -1.26 6.34
CA GLU A 237 0.77 -2.44 7.18
C GLU A 237 0.43 -2.03 8.62
N ALA A 238 1.16 -1.07 9.20
CA ALA A 238 0.84 -0.51 10.50
C ALA A 238 -0.54 0.17 10.53
N ALA A 239 -0.83 1.02 9.53
CA ALA A 239 -2.10 1.74 9.45
C ALA A 239 -3.31 0.80 9.38
N MET A 240 -3.21 -0.31 8.67
CA MET A 240 -4.26 -1.32 8.55
C MET A 240 -4.66 -1.91 9.91
N TYR A 241 -3.71 -2.04 10.83
CA TYR A 241 -3.91 -2.57 12.19
C TYR A 241 -4.10 -1.46 13.23
N GLY A 242 -4.27 -0.21 12.78
CA GLY A 242 -4.47 0.94 13.66
C GLY A 242 -3.25 1.26 14.53
N ALA A 243 -2.07 0.74 14.19
CA ALA A 243 -0.80 1.16 14.78
C ALA A 243 -0.30 2.41 14.07
N ILE A 244 0.08 3.44 14.82
CA ILE A 244 0.44 4.75 14.29
C ILE A 244 1.84 4.70 13.68
N PRO A 245 1.99 4.88 12.35
CA PRO A 245 3.31 4.92 11.72
C PRO A 245 4.09 6.14 12.18
N VAL A 246 5.34 5.93 12.60
CA VAL A 246 6.29 7.00 12.92
C VAL A 246 7.26 7.15 11.76
N VAL A 247 7.19 8.29 11.05
CA VAL A 247 7.95 8.54 9.82
C VAL A 247 8.84 9.76 9.99
N VAL A 248 10.11 9.62 9.67
CA VAL A 248 11.11 10.69 9.78
C VAL A 248 11.69 11.02 8.42
N GLY A 249 11.68 12.30 8.09
CA GLY A 249 12.22 12.84 6.85
C GLY A 249 12.25 14.36 6.85
N SER A 250 12.85 14.97 5.84
CA SER A 250 12.75 16.40 5.64
C SER A 250 11.29 16.79 5.36
N ARG A 251 10.90 18.01 5.75
CA ARG A 251 9.54 18.51 5.50
C ARG A 251 9.13 18.35 4.04
N GLN A 252 10.02 18.65 3.11
CA GLN A 252 9.78 18.52 1.68
C GLN A 252 9.52 17.06 1.24
N GLU A 253 10.26 16.08 1.83
CA GLU A 253 10.04 14.66 1.53
C GLU A 253 8.71 14.18 2.09
N LEU A 254 8.38 14.57 3.32
CA LEU A 254 7.13 14.20 3.99
C LEU A 254 5.91 14.74 3.23
N ASP A 255 5.91 16.04 2.89
CA ASP A 255 4.83 16.69 2.15
C ASP A 255 4.60 16.02 0.81
N ARG A 256 5.68 15.75 0.08
CA ARG A 256 5.62 15.12 -1.24
C ARG A 256 5.17 13.68 -1.19
N THR A 257 5.53 12.94 -0.13
CA THR A 257 5.29 11.49 -0.06
C THR A 257 3.92 11.17 0.53
N PHE A 258 3.49 11.92 1.55
CA PHE A 258 2.31 11.54 2.34
C PHE A 258 1.23 12.61 2.40
N ILE A 259 1.58 13.89 2.55
CA ILE A 259 0.59 14.94 2.77
C ILE A 259 -0.09 15.30 1.46
N GLU A 260 0.68 15.65 0.43
CA GLU A 260 0.10 16.05 -0.86
C GLU A 260 -0.67 14.92 -1.57
N PRO A 261 -0.10 13.66 -1.69
CA PRO A 261 -0.82 12.62 -2.42
C PRO A 261 -1.89 11.91 -1.58
N PHE A 262 -1.73 11.78 -0.26
CA PHE A 262 -2.54 10.87 0.56
C PHE A 262 -3.24 11.53 1.73
N ASP A 263 -2.77 12.67 2.23
CA ASP A 263 -3.18 13.25 3.52
C ASP A 263 -3.15 12.19 4.67
N ALA A 264 -2.07 11.40 4.71
CA ALA A 264 -1.95 10.29 5.63
C ALA A 264 -1.75 10.80 7.07
N PRO A 265 -2.56 10.35 8.05
CA PRO A 265 -2.51 10.84 9.43
C PRO A 265 -1.44 10.11 10.27
N PHE A 266 -0.20 10.07 9.78
CA PHE A 266 0.93 9.46 10.46
C PHE A 266 1.57 10.46 11.45
N LEU A 267 2.45 9.97 12.32
CA LEU A 267 3.30 10.83 13.14
C LEU A 267 4.55 11.19 12.34
N TYR A 268 4.72 12.48 12.07
CA TYR A 268 5.81 13.00 11.25
C TYR A 268 6.80 13.81 12.07
N ALA A 269 8.10 13.61 11.83
CA ALA A 269 9.16 14.37 12.47
C ALA A 269 10.37 14.61 11.53
N GLY A 270 11.16 15.63 11.86
CA GLY A 270 12.41 15.93 11.15
C GLY A 270 13.60 15.08 11.59
N SER A 271 13.51 14.46 12.77
CA SER A 271 14.54 13.56 13.31
C SER A 271 13.93 12.52 14.23
N TRP A 272 14.64 11.40 14.46
CA TRP A 272 14.18 10.35 15.37
C TRP A 272 14.11 10.81 16.83
N ALA A 273 15.00 11.71 17.24
CA ALA A 273 14.93 12.33 18.58
C ALA A 273 13.69 13.22 18.74
N GLU A 274 13.27 13.93 17.71
CA GLU A 274 12.01 14.68 17.70
C GLU A 274 10.81 13.73 17.72
N ALA A 275 10.80 12.71 16.86
CA ALA A 275 9.75 11.71 16.82
C ALA A 275 9.52 11.07 18.19
N ARG A 276 10.60 10.70 18.89
CA ARG A 276 10.51 10.16 20.25
C ARG A 276 9.82 11.12 21.22
N ARG A 277 10.23 12.40 21.24
CA ARG A 277 9.57 13.40 22.11
C ARG A 277 8.08 13.56 21.81
N GLN A 278 7.70 13.53 20.52
CA GLN A 278 6.30 13.58 20.12
C GLN A 278 5.53 12.35 20.61
N VAL A 279 6.11 11.14 20.48
CA VAL A 279 5.53 9.90 21.01
C VAL A 279 5.32 9.98 22.51
N GLU A 280 6.34 10.39 23.27
CA GLU A 280 6.24 10.57 24.73
C GLU A 280 5.15 11.57 25.12
N ALA A 281 5.04 12.68 24.40
CA ALA A 281 4.00 13.67 24.61
C ALA A 281 2.59 13.14 24.34
N VAL A 282 2.39 12.42 23.24
CA VAL A 282 1.09 11.84 22.88
C VAL A 282 0.70 10.69 23.83
N MET A 283 1.66 9.91 24.32
CA MET A 283 1.41 8.83 25.29
C MET A 283 0.80 9.34 26.60
N SER A 284 1.01 10.60 26.97
CA SER A 284 0.39 11.21 28.14
C SER A 284 -1.08 11.62 27.94
N ASP A 285 -1.61 11.52 26.70
CA ASP A 285 -2.99 11.89 26.33
C ASP A 285 -3.72 10.72 25.67
N ALA A 286 -4.43 9.95 26.47
CA ALA A 286 -5.19 8.78 25.98
C ALA A 286 -6.30 9.15 24.96
N ALA A 287 -6.86 10.35 25.08
CA ALA A 287 -7.89 10.81 24.12
C ALA A 287 -7.25 11.14 22.78
N ALA A 288 -6.10 11.80 22.77
CA ALA A 288 -5.33 12.07 21.55
C ALA A 288 -4.93 10.78 20.85
N LEU A 289 -4.41 9.77 21.56
CA LEU A 289 -4.06 8.46 21.02
C LEU A 289 -5.26 7.78 20.34
N THR A 290 -6.41 7.75 21.04
CA THR A 290 -7.64 7.14 20.50
C THR A 290 -8.09 7.86 19.24
N MET A 291 -8.01 9.18 19.20
CA MET A 291 -8.37 9.99 18.04
C MET A 291 -7.40 9.74 16.87
N MET A 292 -6.09 9.64 17.13
CA MET A 292 -5.09 9.34 16.11
C MET A 292 -5.36 7.98 15.47
N GLN A 293 -5.59 6.94 16.29
CA GLN A 293 -5.93 5.61 15.78
C GLN A 293 -7.21 5.64 14.93
N LYS A 294 -8.26 6.31 15.42
CA LYS A 294 -9.52 6.41 14.67
C LYS A 294 -9.31 7.08 13.31
N ARG A 295 -8.63 8.22 13.27
CA ARG A 295 -8.33 8.94 12.01
C ARG A 295 -7.52 8.07 11.05
N LEU A 296 -6.57 7.29 11.57
CA LEU A 296 -5.76 6.37 10.78
C LEU A 296 -6.59 5.25 10.15
N LEU A 297 -7.48 4.63 10.93
CA LEU A 297 -8.38 3.60 10.44
C LEU A 297 -9.40 4.14 9.44
N ASP A 298 -9.97 5.32 9.69
CA ASP A 298 -10.87 6.00 8.75
C ASP A 298 -10.16 6.33 7.43
N TRP A 299 -8.92 6.84 7.51
CA TRP A 299 -8.07 7.11 6.35
C TRP A 299 -7.79 5.84 5.55
N TRP A 300 -7.48 4.74 6.21
CA TRP A 300 -7.27 3.46 5.53
C TRP A 300 -8.56 2.96 4.86
N ALA A 301 -9.64 2.91 5.59
CA ALA A 301 -10.90 2.34 5.13
C ALA A 301 -11.52 3.05 3.91
N GLN A 302 -11.17 4.31 3.64
CA GLN A 302 -11.72 5.06 2.50
C GLN A 302 -11.14 4.65 1.13
N TRP A 303 -9.97 4.00 1.08
CA TRP A 303 -9.24 3.79 -0.17
C TRP A 303 -10.00 2.99 -1.23
N PRO A 304 -10.75 1.92 -0.92
CA PRO A 304 -11.59 1.26 -1.92
C PRO A 304 -12.60 2.22 -2.57
N SER A 305 -13.23 3.11 -1.77
CA SER A 305 -14.17 4.10 -2.28
C SER A 305 -13.49 5.19 -3.11
N VAL A 306 -12.27 5.60 -2.74
CA VAL A 306 -11.47 6.56 -3.51
C VAL A 306 -11.15 5.99 -4.89
N VAL A 307 -10.70 4.73 -4.96
CA VAL A 307 -10.39 4.07 -6.23
C VAL A 307 -11.66 3.87 -7.07
N ALA A 308 -12.74 3.36 -6.48
CA ALA A 308 -14.02 3.22 -7.17
C ALA A 308 -14.51 4.57 -7.74
N GLY A 309 -14.42 5.65 -6.97
CA GLY A 309 -14.78 6.99 -7.43
C GLY A 309 -13.92 7.53 -8.58
N HIS A 310 -12.65 7.13 -8.69
CA HIS A 310 -11.83 7.43 -9.87
C HIS A 310 -12.34 6.66 -11.11
N LEU A 311 -12.67 5.39 -10.96
CA LEU A 311 -13.16 4.54 -12.05
C LEU A 311 -14.55 4.98 -12.54
N ASP A 312 -15.45 5.33 -11.62
CA ASP A 312 -16.80 5.81 -11.95
C ASP A 312 -16.79 7.10 -12.78
N ARG A 313 -15.82 7.99 -12.54
CA ARG A 313 -15.67 9.21 -13.34
C ARG A 313 -15.30 8.95 -14.79
N LEU A 314 -14.57 7.86 -15.06
CA LEU A 314 -14.19 7.47 -16.44
C LEU A 314 -15.39 6.95 -17.25
N GLY A 315 -16.38 6.35 -16.59
CA GLY A 315 -17.55 5.77 -17.25
C GLY A 315 -18.66 6.77 -17.60
N LYS A 316 -18.53 8.04 -17.19
CA LYS A 316 -19.53 9.08 -17.45
C LYS A 316 -19.21 9.81 -18.76
N PRO A 317 -20.16 9.98 -19.68
CA PRO A 317 -19.96 10.88 -20.80
C PRO A 317 -19.74 12.32 -20.29
N VAL A 318 -18.75 13.00 -20.85
CA VAL A 318 -18.47 14.42 -20.63
C VAL A 318 -19.55 15.27 -21.30
#